data_6ceab921de2b949f512ce3f77302e67d
#
_entry.id   6ceab921de2b949f512ce3f77302e67d
#
_cell.length_a   1.000
_cell.length_b   1.000
_cell.length_c   1.000
_cell.angle_alpha   90.00
_cell.angle_beta   90.00
_cell.angle_gamma   90.00
#
_symmetry.space_group_name_H-M   'P 1'
#
loop_
_entity.id
_entity.type
_entity.pdbx_description
1 polymer ?
#
loop_
_entity_poly.entity_id
_entity_poly.type
_entity_poly.pdbx_seq_one_letter_code
_entity_poly.pdbx_strand_id
1 'polypeptide(L)'
;MAAALFAIPQHETTVEEILEPTAFVDIDINPSIQLKVDQSGTVVDSEGINDDGVEALSKVALEGMSYEQALKTLAESDALAPYFEEDAFVAVSVSSQDQAQEQALIDASEAWLASVPCRSTCSVASQQFYEEAHSHGMGCGRYAAAVELIELDPDTTLEECSRLSMRELHDRIAACASDDPTGSNQGQNANNGAHRDFDSGRGHGAGRGHGANHGSYHGQR
;
A
#
# COMPACT_ATOMS: atom_id res chain seq x y z
N MET A 1 -52.79 -29.75 43.06
CA MET A 1 -51.57 -30.11 42.32
C MET A 1 -51.10 -28.85 41.61
N ALA A 2 -50.02 -28.25 42.10
CA ALA A 2 -49.42 -27.06 41.47
C ALA A 2 -48.29 -27.51 40.57
N ALA A 3 -48.39 -27.20 39.24
CA ALA A 3 -47.36 -27.45 38.27
C ALA A 3 -46.34 -26.30 38.32
N ALA A 4 -45.13 -26.60 38.75
CA ALA A 4 -44.01 -25.64 38.69
C ALA A 4 -43.48 -25.63 37.26
N LEU A 5 -43.65 -24.51 36.54
CA LEU A 5 -42.94 -24.23 35.27
C LEU A 5 -41.48 -23.90 35.62
N PHE A 6 -40.57 -24.77 35.24
CA PHE A 6 -39.15 -24.48 35.21
C PHE A 6 -38.85 -23.64 33.94
N ALA A 7 -38.52 -22.38 34.13
CA ALA A 7 -37.98 -21.55 33.06
C ALA A 7 -36.51 -21.99 32.80
N ILE A 8 -36.24 -22.51 31.63
CA ILE A 8 -34.88 -22.79 31.12
C ILE A 8 -34.27 -21.45 30.73
N PRO A 9 -33.11 -21.04 31.31
CA PRO A 9 -32.44 -19.84 30.85
C PRO A 9 -31.98 -20.07 29.41
N GLN A 10 -32.47 -19.25 28.49
CA GLN A 10 -31.96 -19.18 27.12
C GLN A 10 -30.58 -18.55 27.24
N HIS A 11 -29.53 -19.37 27.04
CA HIS A 11 -28.17 -18.88 26.84
C HIS A 11 -28.13 -18.29 25.46
N GLU A 12 -28.23 -16.97 25.34
CA GLU A 12 -27.90 -16.28 24.12
C GLU A 12 -26.40 -16.49 23.88
N THR A 13 -26.09 -17.43 22.98
CA THR A 13 -24.75 -17.55 22.41
C THR A 13 -24.59 -16.36 21.48
N THR A 14 -23.97 -15.29 21.94
CA THR A 14 -23.41 -14.26 21.06
C THR A 14 -22.38 -14.97 20.21
N VAL A 15 -22.74 -15.24 18.95
CA VAL A 15 -21.77 -15.59 17.92
C VAL A 15 -21.02 -14.28 17.70
N GLU A 16 -19.77 -14.18 18.18
CA GLU A 16 -18.86 -13.15 17.70
C GLU A 16 -18.72 -13.39 16.20
N GLU A 17 -19.25 -12.50 15.40
CA GLU A 17 -19.10 -12.50 13.97
C GLU A 17 -17.60 -12.25 13.71
N ILE A 18 -16.90 -13.30 13.28
CA ILE A 18 -15.50 -13.18 12.89
C ILE A 18 -15.53 -12.35 11.60
N LEU A 19 -15.20 -11.08 11.72
CA LEU A 19 -15.08 -10.17 10.58
C LEU A 19 -13.79 -10.52 9.83
N GLU A 20 -13.95 -11.16 8.68
CA GLU A 20 -12.83 -11.50 7.80
C GLU A 20 -12.34 -10.24 7.06
N PRO A 21 -11.03 -10.00 6.99
CA PRO A 21 -10.50 -8.90 6.22
C PRO A 21 -10.74 -9.11 4.72
N THR A 22 -11.15 -8.08 4.02
CA THR A 22 -11.36 -8.06 2.56
C THR A 22 -10.40 -7.12 1.86
N ALA A 23 -9.68 -6.29 2.61
CA ALA A 23 -8.62 -5.43 2.12
C ALA A 23 -7.47 -5.35 3.12
N PHE A 24 -6.28 -5.09 2.58
CA PHE A 24 -5.03 -4.90 3.30
C PHE A 24 -4.45 -3.53 2.92
N VAL A 25 -4.04 -2.76 3.91
CA VAL A 25 -3.45 -1.45 3.72
C VAL A 25 -2.11 -1.39 4.44
N ASP A 26 -1.03 -1.28 3.68
CA ASP A 26 0.31 -1.07 4.23
C ASP A 26 0.59 0.43 4.32
N ILE A 27 1.12 0.86 5.46
CA ILE A 27 1.58 2.23 5.71
C ILE A 27 3.06 2.16 6.05
N ASP A 28 3.89 2.58 5.09
CA ASP A 28 5.34 2.55 5.18
C ASP A 28 5.87 3.96 5.41
N ILE A 29 6.46 4.17 6.58
CA ILE A 29 7.19 5.40 6.94
C ILE A 29 8.61 4.99 7.36
N ASN A 30 8.76 4.40 8.39
CA ASN A 30 9.67 3.77 9.30
C ASN A 30 9.25 4.20 10.71
N PRO A 31 8.23 3.54 11.22
CA PRO A 31 7.81 2.14 11.11
C PRO A 31 7.03 1.75 9.83
N SER A 32 6.86 0.43 9.62
CA SER A 32 5.96 -0.16 8.63
C SER A 32 4.86 -0.95 9.33
N ILE A 33 3.60 -0.62 9.04
CA ILE A 33 2.42 -1.25 9.64
C ILE A 33 1.42 -1.67 8.57
N GLN A 34 0.62 -2.68 8.89
CA GLN A 34 -0.51 -3.12 8.09
C GLN A 34 -1.81 -2.97 8.85
N LEU A 35 -2.84 -2.48 8.19
CA LEU A 35 -4.23 -2.52 8.64
C LEU A 35 -5.01 -3.52 7.81
N LYS A 36 -5.75 -4.40 8.47
CA LYS A 36 -6.67 -5.35 7.84
C LYS A 36 -8.08 -4.80 7.99
N VAL A 37 -8.76 -4.59 6.87
CA VAL A 37 -10.04 -3.89 6.80
C VAL A 37 -11.11 -4.82 6.28
N ASP A 38 -12.28 -4.86 6.91
CA ASP A 38 -13.43 -5.62 6.46
C ASP A 38 -14.21 -4.91 5.35
N GLN A 39 -15.23 -5.58 4.83
CA GLN A 39 -16.09 -5.04 3.77
C GLN A 39 -16.81 -3.74 4.17
N SER A 40 -17.01 -3.47 5.44
CA SER A 40 -17.66 -2.26 5.93
C SER A 40 -16.72 -1.06 6.07
N GLY A 41 -15.42 -1.27 5.85
CA GLY A 41 -14.38 -0.26 6.07
C GLY A 41 -13.93 -0.16 7.53
N THR A 42 -14.20 -1.20 8.35
CA THR A 42 -13.74 -1.28 9.74
C THR A 42 -12.41 -2.01 9.82
N VAL A 43 -11.47 -1.48 10.59
CA VAL A 43 -10.19 -2.15 10.90
C VAL A 43 -10.49 -3.33 11.83
N VAL A 44 -10.23 -4.54 11.36
CA VAL A 44 -10.46 -5.78 12.10
C VAL A 44 -9.19 -6.32 12.74
N ASP A 45 -8.02 -5.92 12.24
CA ASP A 45 -6.72 -6.30 12.78
C ASP A 45 -5.67 -5.27 12.36
N SER A 46 -4.58 -5.17 13.12
CA SER A 46 -3.42 -4.33 12.82
C SER A 46 -2.13 -5.06 13.16
N GLU A 47 -1.15 -5.01 12.25
CA GLU A 47 0.10 -5.75 12.37
C GLU A 47 1.30 -4.86 12.08
N GLY A 48 2.36 -4.94 12.91
CA GLY A 48 3.65 -4.33 12.61
C GLY A 48 4.44 -5.22 11.65
N ILE A 49 4.80 -4.68 10.48
CA ILE A 49 5.58 -5.41 9.48
C ILE A 49 7.06 -5.48 9.88
N ASN A 50 7.55 -4.49 10.61
CA ASN A 50 8.89 -4.44 11.18
C ASN A 50 8.86 -4.19 12.69
N ASP A 51 10.01 -4.29 13.34
CA ASP A 51 10.12 -4.14 14.80
C ASP A 51 9.60 -2.77 15.29
N ASP A 52 9.87 -1.69 14.55
CA ASP A 52 9.38 -0.35 14.86
C ASP A 52 7.85 -0.29 14.74
N GLY A 53 7.26 -0.99 13.75
CA GLY A 53 5.82 -1.12 13.57
C GLY A 53 5.16 -1.87 14.71
N VAL A 54 5.77 -2.98 15.16
CA VAL A 54 5.31 -3.73 16.33
C VAL A 54 5.35 -2.87 17.59
N GLU A 55 6.45 -2.12 17.81
CA GLU A 55 6.56 -1.20 18.94
C GLU A 55 5.50 -0.09 18.89
N ALA A 56 5.29 0.52 17.72
CA ALA A 56 4.31 1.59 17.54
C ALA A 56 2.89 1.10 17.85
N LEU A 57 2.47 -0.02 17.25
CA LEU A 57 1.14 -0.59 17.47
C LEU A 57 0.92 -1.11 18.88
N SER A 58 1.97 -1.46 19.63
CA SER A 58 1.82 -1.84 21.03
C SER A 58 1.26 -0.71 21.92
N LYS A 59 1.24 0.52 21.43
CA LYS A 59 0.81 1.73 22.15
C LYS A 59 -0.52 2.31 21.63
N VAL A 60 -1.07 1.74 20.53
CA VAL A 60 -2.25 2.27 19.85
C VAL A 60 -3.18 1.11 19.50
N ALA A 61 -4.45 1.21 19.91
CA ALA A 61 -5.48 0.24 19.53
C ALA A 61 -6.31 0.82 18.38
N LEU A 62 -6.41 0.09 17.28
CA LEU A 62 -7.08 0.53 16.05
C LEU A 62 -8.28 -0.34 15.68
N GLU A 63 -8.33 -1.56 16.22
CA GLU A 63 -9.39 -2.52 15.93
C GLU A 63 -10.76 -1.97 16.33
N GLY A 64 -11.76 -2.17 15.47
CA GLY A 64 -13.12 -1.68 15.63
C GLY A 64 -13.33 -0.23 15.18
N MET A 65 -12.28 0.50 14.79
CA MET A 65 -12.40 1.84 14.23
C MET A 65 -12.75 1.79 12.74
N SER A 66 -13.43 2.83 12.22
CA SER A 66 -13.44 3.02 10.77
C SER A 66 -12.02 3.31 10.28
N TYR A 67 -11.74 3.00 9.01
CA TYR A 67 -10.42 3.21 8.43
C TYR A 67 -9.94 4.67 8.58
N GLU A 68 -10.81 5.66 8.32
CA GLU A 68 -10.46 7.07 8.47
C GLU A 68 -10.15 7.43 9.94
N GLN A 69 -10.89 6.85 10.91
CA GLN A 69 -10.60 7.07 12.32
C GLN A 69 -9.26 6.46 12.72
N ALA A 70 -8.93 5.28 12.19
CA ALA A 70 -7.66 4.63 12.43
C ALA A 70 -6.48 5.48 11.89
N LEU A 71 -6.57 5.98 10.65
CA LEU A 71 -5.56 6.87 10.07
C LEU A 71 -5.35 8.14 10.91
N LYS A 72 -6.45 8.76 11.35
CA LYS A 72 -6.38 9.93 12.22
C LYS A 72 -5.73 9.60 13.57
N THR A 73 -6.12 8.49 14.17
CA THR A 73 -5.57 8.03 15.46
C THR A 73 -4.07 7.75 15.35
N LEU A 74 -3.61 7.14 14.25
CA LEU A 74 -2.20 6.93 13.97
C LEU A 74 -1.43 8.26 13.91
N ALA A 75 -1.93 9.24 13.15
CA ALA A 75 -1.26 10.53 13.00
C ALA A 75 -1.21 11.35 14.31
N GLU A 76 -2.21 11.21 15.17
CA GLU A 76 -2.31 11.93 16.45
C GLU A 76 -1.62 11.17 17.60
N SER A 77 -1.20 9.91 17.40
CA SER A 77 -0.59 9.10 18.44
C SER A 77 0.84 9.55 18.76
N ASP A 78 1.18 9.61 20.04
CA ASP A 78 2.57 9.89 20.49
C ASP A 78 3.58 8.86 19.95
N ALA A 79 3.12 7.69 19.57
CA ALA A 79 3.95 6.62 19.02
C ALA A 79 4.39 6.89 17.57
N LEU A 80 3.55 7.53 16.77
CA LEU A 80 3.78 7.73 15.34
C LEU A 80 3.99 9.21 14.96
N ALA A 81 3.47 10.17 15.72
CA ALA A 81 3.66 11.60 15.48
C ALA A 81 5.11 12.01 15.20
N PRO A 82 6.15 11.45 15.89
CA PRO A 82 7.55 11.78 15.61
C PRO A 82 8.03 11.38 14.20
N TYR A 83 7.32 10.49 13.51
CA TYR A 83 7.70 10.02 12.19
C TYR A 83 7.05 10.81 11.04
N PHE A 84 6.10 11.73 11.37
CA PHE A 84 5.43 12.61 10.39
C PHE A 84 6.11 13.97 10.31
N GLU A 85 7.44 13.99 10.26
CA GLU A 85 8.22 15.22 10.08
C GLU A 85 8.20 15.70 8.63
N GLU A 86 8.52 16.98 8.38
CA GLU A 86 8.42 17.63 7.07
C GLU A 86 9.28 16.93 5.99
N ASP A 87 10.40 16.33 6.37
CA ASP A 87 11.31 15.61 5.46
C ASP A 87 11.05 14.09 5.40
N ALA A 88 10.07 13.58 6.15
CA ALA A 88 9.67 12.18 6.09
C ALA A 88 9.04 11.82 4.73
N PHE A 89 8.97 10.52 4.46
CA PHE A 89 8.24 9.98 3.32
C PHE A 89 7.29 8.89 3.78
N VAL A 90 6.02 9.01 3.39
CA VAL A 90 4.96 8.04 3.72
C VAL A 90 4.45 7.41 2.45
N ALA A 91 4.50 6.10 2.35
CA ALA A 91 3.82 5.35 1.30
C ALA A 91 2.62 4.61 1.88
N VAL A 92 1.45 4.76 1.26
CA VAL A 92 0.27 3.95 1.54
C VAL A 92 0.00 3.07 0.33
N SER A 93 -0.17 1.77 0.57
CA SER A 93 -0.47 0.80 -0.48
C SER A 93 -1.72 0.02 -0.11
N VAL A 94 -2.72 0.01 -0.99
CA VAL A 94 -3.99 -0.67 -0.79
C VAL A 94 -4.06 -1.91 -1.66
N SER A 95 -4.42 -3.05 -1.08
CA SER A 95 -4.70 -4.30 -1.79
C SER A 95 -6.11 -4.79 -1.43
N SER A 96 -7.01 -4.85 -2.40
CA SER A 96 -8.36 -5.39 -2.26
C SER A 96 -8.78 -6.09 -3.56
N GLN A 97 -9.68 -7.07 -3.43
CA GLN A 97 -10.33 -7.70 -4.60
C GLN A 97 -11.64 -7.00 -4.98
N ASP A 98 -12.15 -6.14 -4.13
CA ASP A 98 -13.34 -5.31 -4.38
C ASP A 98 -12.91 -3.91 -4.82
N GLN A 99 -13.13 -3.57 -6.09
CA GLN A 99 -12.74 -2.29 -6.67
C GLN A 99 -13.42 -1.09 -5.99
N ALA A 100 -14.64 -1.23 -5.50
CA ALA A 100 -15.34 -0.12 -4.83
C ALA A 100 -14.73 0.13 -3.45
N GLN A 101 -14.38 -0.93 -2.73
CA GLN A 101 -13.66 -0.82 -1.46
C GLN A 101 -12.26 -0.27 -1.66
N GLU A 102 -11.52 -0.77 -2.66
CA GLU A 102 -10.20 -0.29 -3.02
C GLU A 102 -10.20 1.22 -3.24
N GLN A 103 -11.13 1.71 -4.09
CA GLN A 103 -11.24 3.14 -4.37
C GLN A 103 -11.58 3.96 -3.12
N ALA A 104 -12.49 3.48 -2.27
CA ALA A 104 -12.83 4.16 -1.03
C ALA A 104 -11.64 4.27 -0.05
N LEU A 105 -10.83 3.21 0.06
CA LEU A 105 -9.63 3.21 0.88
C LEU A 105 -8.54 4.13 0.31
N ILE A 106 -8.37 4.17 -1.01
CA ILE A 106 -7.47 5.12 -1.69
C ILE A 106 -7.90 6.56 -1.42
N ASP A 107 -9.19 6.89 -1.64
CA ASP A 107 -9.70 8.25 -1.44
C ASP A 107 -9.49 8.71 0.02
N ALA A 108 -9.74 7.84 1.00
CA ALA A 108 -9.51 8.14 2.41
C ALA A 108 -8.01 8.31 2.73
N SER A 109 -7.15 7.47 2.12
CA SER A 109 -5.70 7.56 2.27
C SER A 109 -5.15 8.87 1.71
N GLU A 110 -5.56 9.25 0.50
CA GLU A 110 -5.14 10.50 -0.14
C GLU A 110 -5.59 11.73 0.66
N ALA A 111 -6.83 11.72 1.16
CA ALA A 111 -7.34 12.80 2.00
C ALA A 111 -6.53 12.92 3.31
N TRP A 112 -6.16 11.80 3.92
CA TRP A 112 -5.31 11.77 5.11
C TRP A 112 -3.87 12.24 4.79
N LEU A 113 -3.24 11.72 3.73
CA LEU A 113 -1.90 12.10 3.30
C LEU A 113 -1.80 13.61 2.99
N ALA A 114 -2.85 14.21 2.45
CA ALA A 114 -2.91 15.65 2.23
C ALA A 114 -2.92 16.48 3.55
N SER A 115 -3.19 15.85 4.68
CA SER A 115 -3.24 16.51 6.00
C SER A 115 -1.94 16.40 6.79
N VAL A 116 -1.02 15.52 6.39
CA VAL A 116 0.29 15.35 7.06
C VAL A 116 1.37 16.17 6.36
N PRO A 117 2.39 16.70 7.09
CA PRO A 117 3.36 17.64 6.52
C PRO A 117 4.49 16.97 5.73
N CYS A 118 4.42 15.68 5.44
CA CYS A 118 5.49 14.90 4.83
C CYS A 118 5.27 14.63 3.33
N ARG A 119 6.33 14.23 2.63
CA ARG A 119 6.22 13.70 1.27
C ARG A 119 5.46 12.37 1.31
N SER A 120 4.61 12.11 0.32
CA SER A 120 3.79 10.90 0.35
C SER A 120 3.43 10.36 -1.03
N THR A 121 3.09 9.06 -1.07
CA THR A 121 2.47 8.39 -2.21
C THR A 121 1.33 7.51 -1.74
N CYS A 122 0.32 7.35 -2.59
CA CYS A 122 -0.73 6.35 -2.42
C CYS A 122 -0.80 5.48 -3.68
N SER A 123 -0.92 4.17 -3.54
CA SER A 123 -0.92 3.24 -4.67
C SER A 123 -1.81 2.02 -4.43
N VAL A 124 -2.24 1.39 -5.51
CA VAL A 124 -2.85 0.06 -5.49
C VAL A 124 -1.74 -0.99 -5.58
N ALA A 125 -1.81 -2.01 -4.75
CA ALA A 125 -0.96 -3.19 -4.83
C ALA A 125 -1.78 -4.39 -5.30
N SER A 126 -1.35 -5.06 -6.38
CA SER A 126 -1.95 -6.33 -6.76
C SER A 126 -1.71 -7.39 -5.67
N GLN A 127 -2.59 -8.38 -5.60
CA GLN A 127 -2.43 -9.49 -4.64
C GLN A 127 -1.06 -10.15 -4.75
N GLN A 128 -0.57 -10.37 -5.97
CA GLN A 128 0.76 -10.96 -6.19
C GLN A 128 1.89 -10.08 -5.66
N PHE A 129 1.80 -8.76 -5.90
CA PHE A 129 2.81 -7.81 -5.42
C PHE A 129 2.81 -7.72 -3.89
N TYR A 130 1.63 -7.72 -3.29
CA TYR A 130 1.45 -7.78 -1.84
C TYR A 130 2.11 -9.02 -1.23
N GLU A 131 1.82 -10.22 -1.78
CA GLU A 131 2.40 -11.47 -1.31
C GLU A 131 3.94 -11.48 -1.45
N GLU A 132 4.47 -10.94 -2.55
CA GLU A 132 5.90 -10.84 -2.79
C GLU A 132 6.57 -9.89 -1.78
N ALA A 133 6.04 -8.68 -1.57
CA ALA A 133 6.57 -7.73 -0.59
C ALA A 133 6.62 -8.32 0.83
N HIS A 134 5.51 -8.91 1.26
CA HIS A 134 5.39 -9.52 2.58
C HIS A 134 6.27 -10.77 2.74
N SER A 135 6.56 -11.53 1.67
CA SER A 135 7.51 -12.65 1.71
C SER A 135 8.95 -12.19 2.03
N HIS A 136 9.24 -10.92 1.77
CA HIS A 136 10.51 -10.26 2.11
C HIS A 136 10.47 -9.48 3.43
N GLY A 137 9.36 -9.55 4.18
CA GLY A 137 9.18 -8.81 5.44
C GLY A 137 9.09 -7.30 5.24
N MET A 138 8.59 -6.86 4.10
CA MET A 138 8.42 -5.45 3.75
C MET A 138 6.96 -5.13 3.48
N GLY A 139 6.52 -3.90 3.78
CA GLY A 139 5.30 -3.35 3.23
C GLY A 139 5.45 -3.03 1.74
N CYS A 140 4.33 -2.96 1.03
CA CYS A 140 4.29 -2.79 -0.41
C CYS A 140 5.00 -1.51 -0.88
N GLY A 141 4.84 -0.39 -0.16
CA GLY A 141 5.49 0.87 -0.50
C GLY A 141 7.01 0.80 -0.37
N ARG A 142 7.49 0.17 0.69
CA ARG A 142 8.93 -0.05 0.92
C ARG A 142 9.52 -0.99 -0.12
N TYR A 143 8.83 -2.08 -0.43
CA TYR A 143 9.28 -3.04 -1.42
C TYR A 143 9.33 -2.40 -2.82
N ALA A 144 8.32 -1.60 -3.20
CA ALA A 144 8.32 -0.85 -4.45
C ALA A 144 9.53 0.10 -4.57
N ALA A 145 9.80 0.88 -3.53
CA ALA A 145 10.96 1.78 -3.51
C ALA A 145 12.30 1.01 -3.56
N ALA A 146 12.38 -0.15 -2.89
CA ALA A 146 13.57 -1.01 -2.94
C ALA A 146 13.82 -1.57 -4.35
N VAL A 147 12.78 -2.05 -5.04
CA VAL A 147 12.87 -2.54 -6.42
C VAL A 147 13.31 -1.41 -7.37
N GLU A 148 12.70 -0.22 -7.24
CA GLU A 148 13.06 0.96 -8.05
C GLU A 148 14.53 1.35 -7.82
N LEU A 149 15.01 1.35 -6.58
CA LEU A 149 16.41 1.67 -6.27
C LEU A 149 17.38 0.65 -6.88
N ILE A 150 17.08 -0.66 -6.80
CA ILE A 150 17.90 -1.73 -7.37
C ILE A 150 17.94 -1.65 -8.91
N GLU A 151 16.85 -1.22 -9.54
CA GLU A 151 16.85 -0.99 -11.00
C GLU A 151 17.77 0.18 -11.42
N LEU A 152 17.86 1.20 -10.59
CA LEU A 152 18.72 2.38 -10.82
C LEU A 152 20.16 2.15 -10.39
N ASP A 153 20.39 1.39 -9.33
CA ASP A 153 21.70 1.04 -8.77
C ASP A 153 21.77 -0.47 -8.51
N PRO A 154 22.17 -1.27 -9.52
CA PRO A 154 22.24 -2.74 -9.43
C PRO A 154 23.24 -3.29 -8.41
N ASP A 155 24.11 -2.46 -7.86
CA ASP A 155 25.02 -2.87 -6.79
C ASP A 155 24.32 -2.86 -5.41
N THR A 156 23.15 -2.23 -5.29
CA THR A 156 22.32 -2.23 -4.08
C THR A 156 21.52 -3.53 -3.96
N THR A 157 21.42 -4.06 -2.75
CA THR A 157 20.68 -5.30 -2.46
C THR A 157 19.37 -5.05 -1.74
N LEU A 158 18.41 -5.99 -1.86
CA LEU A 158 17.13 -5.91 -1.16
C LEU A 158 17.33 -5.90 0.38
N GLU A 159 18.34 -6.63 0.88
CA GLU A 159 18.69 -6.62 2.31
C GLU A 159 19.18 -5.26 2.79
N GLU A 160 19.95 -4.53 1.97
CA GLU A 160 20.34 -3.16 2.29
C GLU A 160 19.13 -2.22 2.30
N CYS A 161 18.26 -2.33 1.29
CA CYS A 161 17.04 -1.54 1.21
C CYS A 161 16.10 -1.76 2.41
N SER A 162 16.01 -2.98 2.93
CA SER A 162 15.13 -3.28 4.08
C SER A 162 15.52 -2.54 5.36
N ARG A 163 16.79 -2.09 5.46
CA ARG A 163 17.31 -1.36 6.62
C ARG A 163 17.20 0.16 6.50
N LEU A 164 16.86 0.65 5.31
CA LEU A 164 16.72 2.09 5.06
C LEU A 164 15.31 2.56 5.46
N SER A 165 15.21 3.80 5.93
CA SER A 165 13.92 4.47 6.05
C SER A 165 13.32 4.76 4.66
N MET A 166 12.02 5.01 4.59
CA MET A 166 11.36 5.42 3.34
C MET A 166 11.98 6.70 2.78
N ARG A 167 12.35 7.65 3.65
CA ARG A 167 13.06 8.86 3.24
C ARG A 167 14.39 8.54 2.56
N GLU A 168 15.23 7.71 3.20
CA GLU A 168 16.54 7.34 2.65
C GLU A 168 16.44 6.60 1.32
N LEU A 169 15.44 5.70 1.16
CA LEU A 169 15.16 5.04 -0.10
C LEU A 169 14.87 6.05 -1.21
N HIS A 170 13.93 6.96 -0.98
CA HIS A 170 13.54 7.96 -1.97
C HIS A 170 14.63 9.02 -2.23
N ASP A 171 15.43 9.37 -1.25
CA ASP A 171 16.56 10.28 -1.44
C ASP A 171 17.65 9.62 -2.30
N ARG A 172 17.91 8.32 -2.14
CA ARG A 172 18.84 7.56 -3.02
C ARG A 172 18.29 7.41 -4.44
N ILE A 173 17.02 7.09 -4.60
CA ILE A 173 16.34 7.03 -5.90
C ILE A 173 16.50 8.38 -6.63
N ALA A 174 16.22 9.50 -5.94
CA ALA A 174 16.34 10.83 -6.51
C ALA A 174 17.79 11.17 -6.89
N ALA A 175 18.77 10.74 -6.11
CA ALA A 175 20.19 10.92 -6.43
C ALA A 175 20.59 10.16 -7.68
N CYS A 176 20.23 8.87 -7.78
CA CYS A 176 20.51 8.06 -8.99
C CYS A 176 19.86 8.63 -10.25
N ALA A 177 18.60 9.09 -10.14
CA ALA A 177 17.89 9.71 -11.25
C ALA A 177 18.51 11.04 -11.70
N SER A 178 19.23 11.74 -10.82
CA SER A 178 19.90 13.02 -11.12
C SER A 178 21.27 12.82 -11.79
N ASP A 179 21.91 11.68 -11.58
CA ASP A 179 23.24 11.35 -12.10
C ASP A 179 23.19 10.71 -13.51
N ASP A 180 22.00 10.45 -14.08
CA ASP A 180 21.83 9.95 -15.45
C ASP A 180 21.89 11.11 -16.47
N PRO A 181 23.02 11.31 -17.20
CA PRO A 181 23.18 12.41 -18.16
C PRO A 181 22.39 12.20 -19.46
N THR A 182 21.66 11.07 -19.62
CA THR A 182 20.90 10.74 -20.83
C THR A 182 19.39 10.97 -20.68
N GLY A 183 18.91 11.31 -19.48
CA GLY A 183 17.52 11.61 -19.18
C GLY A 183 17.12 13.00 -19.68
N SER A 184 16.37 13.07 -20.76
CA SER A 184 15.72 14.29 -21.24
C SER A 184 14.87 14.92 -20.13
N ASN A 185 15.33 16.09 -19.71
CA ASN A 185 14.67 16.98 -18.74
C ASN A 185 13.20 17.26 -19.16
N GLN A 186 12.26 16.50 -18.61
CA GLN A 186 10.86 16.91 -18.54
C GLN A 186 10.55 17.16 -17.07
N GLY A 187 10.70 18.44 -16.70
CA GLY A 187 10.27 18.94 -15.41
C GLY A 187 8.79 18.58 -15.18
N GLN A 188 8.57 17.63 -14.31
CA GLN A 188 7.24 17.39 -13.76
C GLN A 188 7.22 17.89 -12.34
N ASN A 189 6.45 18.94 -12.21
CA ASN A 189 6.01 19.61 -11.00
C ASN A 189 5.52 18.56 -9.99
N ALA A 190 6.23 18.39 -8.89
CA ALA A 190 5.87 17.48 -7.82
C ALA A 190 4.69 18.07 -7.04
N ASN A 191 3.49 17.86 -7.53
CA ASN A 191 2.25 17.94 -6.76
C ASN A 191 1.07 17.44 -7.62
N ASN A 192 1.06 16.14 -7.89
CA ASN A 192 -0.15 15.48 -8.38
C ASN A 192 -0.04 14.00 -8.00
N GLY A 193 -0.97 13.53 -7.18
CA GLY A 193 -1.12 12.14 -6.84
C GLY A 193 -1.17 11.27 -8.10
N ALA A 194 -0.06 10.66 -8.43
CA ALA A 194 0.01 9.74 -9.55
C ALA A 194 -0.39 8.35 -9.04
N HIS A 195 -1.60 7.96 -9.36
CA HIS A 195 -2.06 6.59 -9.29
C HIS A 195 -1.08 5.73 -10.13
N ARG A 196 -0.25 4.96 -9.50
CA ARG A 196 0.62 3.98 -10.17
C ARG A 196 0.10 2.60 -9.87
N ASP A 197 -0.51 1.99 -10.87
CA ASP A 197 -0.84 0.57 -10.84
C ASP A 197 0.46 -0.22 -11.04
N PHE A 198 0.92 -0.91 -10.00
CA PHE A 198 2.01 -1.87 -10.12
C PHE A 198 1.45 -3.21 -10.60
N ASP A 199 1.33 -3.34 -11.92
CA ASP A 199 1.06 -4.62 -12.58
C ASP A 199 2.38 -5.20 -13.11
N SER A 200 2.87 -6.25 -12.46
CA SER A 200 4.05 -6.99 -12.89
C SER A 200 3.74 -7.95 -14.04
N GLY A 201 3.21 -7.42 -15.13
CA GLY A 201 2.95 -8.16 -16.36
C GLY A 201 4.20 -8.40 -17.19
N ARG A 202 5.10 -9.32 -16.82
CA ARG A 202 6.11 -9.86 -17.73
C ARG A 202 5.45 -10.79 -18.75
N GLY A 203 4.89 -10.24 -19.80
CA GLY A 203 4.49 -10.95 -20.99
C GLY A 203 5.65 -11.10 -21.98
N HIS A 204 6.40 -12.21 -21.92
CA HIS A 204 7.28 -12.61 -23.01
C HIS A 204 6.42 -13.14 -24.15
N GLY A 205 6.15 -12.31 -25.14
CA GLY A 205 5.50 -12.66 -26.40
C GLY A 205 6.45 -12.50 -27.57
N ALA A 206 7.29 -13.48 -27.82
CA ALA A 206 8.00 -13.59 -29.11
C ALA A 206 7.01 -14.04 -30.17
N GLY A 207 6.54 -13.12 -31.01
CA GLY A 207 5.70 -13.39 -32.18
C GLY A 207 6.35 -12.82 -33.43
N ARG A 208 7.18 -13.62 -34.13
CA ARG A 208 7.58 -13.35 -35.52
C ARG A 208 6.37 -13.57 -36.41
N GLY A 209 5.95 -12.56 -37.14
CA GLY A 209 4.97 -12.65 -38.22
C GLY A 209 5.46 -11.85 -39.43
N HIS A 210 6.08 -12.54 -40.38
CA HIS A 210 6.28 -12.07 -41.74
C HIS A 210 4.93 -11.95 -42.45
N GLY A 211 4.73 -10.91 -43.24
CA GLY A 211 3.60 -10.80 -44.15
C GLY A 211 3.75 -9.64 -45.09
N ALA A 212 4.28 -9.95 -46.27
CA ALA A 212 4.55 -9.06 -47.37
C ALA A 212 3.27 -8.66 -48.14
N ASN A 213 3.22 -7.39 -48.59
CA ASN A 213 3.15 -6.99 -50.00
C ASN A 213 1.81 -7.07 -50.78
N HIS A 214 1.66 -6.09 -51.66
CA HIS A 214 0.75 -5.91 -52.82
C HIS A 214 -0.67 -5.39 -52.46
N GLY A 215 -1.14 -4.39 -53.11
CA GLY A 215 -0.88 -3.81 -54.41
C GLY A 215 -1.83 -2.65 -54.67
N SER A 216 -1.30 -1.74 -55.43
CA SER A 216 -2.00 -0.66 -56.10
C SER A 216 -3.10 -1.20 -57.05
N TYR A 217 -4.21 -0.49 -57.15
CA TYR A 217 -4.85 -0.30 -58.46
C TYR A 217 -5.71 0.97 -58.52
N HIS A 218 -5.46 1.72 -59.58
CA HIS A 218 -6.19 2.81 -60.19
C HIS A 218 -7.62 2.45 -60.57
N GLY A 219 -8.47 3.41 -60.67
CA GLY A 219 -9.70 3.32 -61.44
C GLY A 219 -10.61 4.53 -61.32
N GLN A 220 -10.45 5.41 -62.30
CA GLN A 220 -11.35 6.49 -62.70
C GLN A 220 -12.76 5.97 -63.05
N ARG A 221 -13.79 6.62 -62.63
CA ARG A 221 -14.78 7.38 -63.45
C ARG A 221 -15.85 7.93 -62.54
#